data_c909626396cbad174085f6edcbb39142
#
_entry.id   c909626396cbad174085f6edcbb39142
#
_cell.length_a   1.000
_cell.length_b   1.000
_cell.length_c   1.000
_cell.angle_alpha   90.00
_cell.angle_beta   90.00
_cell.angle_gamma   90.00
#
_symmetry.space_group_name_H-M   'P 1'
#
loop_
_entity.id
_entity.type
_entity.pdbx_description
1 polymer ?
#
loop_
_entity_poly.entity_id
_entity_poly.type
_entity_poly.pdbx_seq_one_letter_code
_entity_poly.pdbx_strand_id
1 'polypeptide(L)'
;MIPVPELQALPSRLARLCLDVERFCRHSLKMADGDTWLLAVSGGADSTALLCIMALLAPQHDWQLHVATVDHQLRPESAEDAAFVAGLCRGWRIPCRILTADVPRLARQVGLGTEEAARRARYALLEQARQACGASAILLGHHRSDVTEDQMLRFLRGTGWPALGGMRAEDAERHLLRPLLRTDKHALRELLHCCGILWREDASNADTRYTRNRLRHTLLPLLRQENPRLEDSCLNLWELAGIDGEYWQQELEHHLA
;
A
#
# COMPACT_ATOMS: atom_id res chain seq x y z
N MET A 1 0.09 -16.23 -20.81
CA MET A 1 0.91 -15.53 -19.76
C MET A 1 0.92 -14.07 -20.16
N ILE A 2 0.47 -13.16 -19.31
CA ILE A 2 0.41 -11.70 -19.58
C ILE A 2 1.83 -11.17 -19.35
N PRO A 3 2.48 -10.53 -20.35
CA PRO A 3 3.81 -9.94 -20.17
C PRO A 3 3.74 -8.73 -19.21
N VAL A 4 4.89 -8.32 -18.68
CA VAL A 4 4.98 -7.02 -18.01
C VAL A 4 4.64 -5.94 -19.03
N PRO A 5 3.72 -5.01 -18.74
CA PRO A 5 3.38 -3.96 -19.69
C PRO A 5 4.58 -3.02 -19.94
N GLU A 6 4.65 -2.47 -21.14
CA GLU A 6 5.64 -1.46 -21.48
C GLU A 6 5.02 -0.07 -21.37
N LEU A 7 5.77 0.90 -20.83
CA LEU A 7 5.29 2.27 -20.63
C LEU A 7 4.78 2.91 -21.95
N GLN A 8 5.50 2.63 -23.04
CA GLN A 8 5.17 3.16 -24.37
C GLN A 8 3.90 2.57 -24.98
N ALA A 9 3.47 1.38 -24.52
CA ALA A 9 2.25 0.74 -24.97
C ALA A 9 1.00 1.22 -24.22
N LEU A 10 1.18 1.99 -23.13
CA LEU A 10 0.08 2.52 -22.33
C LEU A 10 -0.52 3.79 -22.97
N PRO A 11 -1.85 4.01 -22.83
CA PRO A 11 -2.46 5.30 -23.10
C PRO A 11 -1.74 6.43 -22.33
N SER A 12 -1.58 7.60 -22.94
CA SER A 12 -0.79 8.72 -22.39
C SER A 12 -1.16 9.10 -20.96
N ARG A 13 -2.46 8.97 -20.59
CA ARG A 13 -2.93 9.22 -19.22
C ARG A 13 -2.37 8.22 -18.22
N LEU A 14 -2.36 6.94 -18.58
CA LEU A 14 -1.86 5.86 -17.71
C LEU A 14 -0.33 5.84 -17.66
N ALA A 15 0.34 6.16 -18.78
CA ALA A 15 1.79 6.35 -18.79
C ALA A 15 2.20 7.51 -17.86
N ARG A 16 1.48 8.64 -17.91
CA ARG A 16 1.71 9.77 -16.98
C ARG A 16 1.51 9.36 -15.51
N LEU A 17 0.47 8.59 -15.20
CA LEU A 17 0.26 8.06 -13.85
C LEU A 17 1.50 7.27 -13.37
N CYS A 18 2.05 6.37 -14.19
CA CYS A 18 3.25 5.62 -13.83
C CYS A 18 4.47 6.53 -13.60
N LEU A 19 4.64 7.56 -14.46
CA LEU A 19 5.73 8.55 -14.31
C LEU A 19 5.55 9.45 -13.09
N ASP A 20 4.32 9.76 -12.69
CA ASP A 20 4.05 10.51 -11.46
C ASP A 20 4.37 9.67 -10.22
N VAL A 21 4.07 8.37 -10.25
CA VAL A 21 4.52 7.41 -9.20
C VAL A 21 6.04 7.32 -9.18
N GLU A 22 6.69 7.18 -10.32
CA GLU A 22 8.16 7.19 -10.43
C GLU A 22 8.77 8.43 -9.79
N ARG A 23 8.27 9.62 -10.16
CA ARG A 23 8.74 10.89 -9.60
C ARG A 23 8.58 10.92 -8.08
N PHE A 24 7.46 10.45 -7.56
CA PHE A 24 7.23 10.35 -6.13
C PHE A 24 8.20 9.38 -5.44
N CYS A 25 8.43 8.21 -6.03
CA CYS A 25 9.43 7.24 -5.55
C CYS A 25 10.83 7.86 -5.47
N ARG A 26 11.26 8.54 -6.51
CA ARG A 26 12.60 9.10 -6.63
C ARG A 26 12.82 10.32 -5.73
N HIS A 27 11.90 11.27 -5.75
CA HIS A 27 12.11 12.57 -5.09
C HIS A 27 11.60 12.63 -3.65
N SER A 28 10.47 11.96 -3.36
CA SER A 28 9.87 12.00 -2.02
C SER A 28 10.28 10.81 -1.16
N LEU A 29 10.28 9.60 -1.73
CA LEU A 29 10.64 8.37 -1.01
C LEU A 29 12.14 8.04 -1.10
N LYS A 30 12.92 8.80 -1.87
CA LYS A 30 14.39 8.64 -2.02
C LYS A 30 14.83 7.23 -2.45
N MET A 31 14.00 6.54 -3.22
CA MET A 31 14.32 5.22 -3.75
C MET A 31 15.51 5.30 -4.70
N ALA A 32 16.63 4.66 -4.37
CA ALA A 32 17.86 4.72 -5.16
C ALA A 32 17.87 3.71 -6.31
N ASP A 33 18.64 3.99 -7.36
CA ASP A 33 18.87 3.04 -8.46
C ASP A 33 19.69 1.85 -7.95
N GLY A 34 19.40 0.65 -8.47
CA GLY A 34 20.08 -0.59 -8.08
C GLY A 34 19.56 -1.22 -6.78
N ASP A 35 18.67 -0.54 -6.04
CA ASP A 35 18.15 -1.05 -4.77
C ASP A 35 17.21 -2.25 -4.95
N THR A 36 17.13 -3.06 -3.90
CA THR A 36 16.19 -4.17 -3.80
C THR A 36 14.95 -3.75 -3.00
N TRP A 37 13.76 -4.06 -3.51
CA TRP A 37 12.47 -3.72 -2.90
C TRP A 37 11.61 -4.96 -2.68
N LEU A 38 10.99 -5.07 -1.49
CA LEU A 38 10.02 -6.11 -1.20
C LEU A 38 8.60 -5.55 -1.35
N LEU A 39 7.80 -6.08 -2.27
CA LEU A 39 6.40 -5.69 -2.46
C LEU A 39 5.49 -6.62 -1.64
N ALA A 40 4.65 -6.05 -0.78
CA ALA A 40 3.60 -6.79 -0.09
C ALA A 40 2.35 -6.84 -0.97
N VAL A 41 2.09 -7.99 -1.58
CA VAL A 41 1.00 -8.17 -2.56
C VAL A 41 -0.01 -9.17 -2.03
N SER A 42 -1.25 -8.71 -1.80
CA SER A 42 -2.37 -9.55 -1.33
C SER A 42 -3.19 -10.17 -2.46
N GLY A 43 -2.94 -9.78 -3.71
CA GLY A 43 -3.76 -10.18 -4.86
C GLY A 43 -4.94 -9.23 -5.13
N GLY A 44 -5.27 -8.32 -4.22
CA GLY A 44 -6.28 -7.27 -4.44
C GLY A 44 -5.83 -6.21 -5.45
N ALA A 45 -6.77 -5.45 -6.01
CA ALA A 45 -6.52 -4.49 -7.08
C ALA A 45 -5.35 -3.54 -6.77
N ASP A 46 -5.34 -2.95 -5.58
CA ASP A 46 -4.39 -1.90 -5.22
C ASP A 46 -2.95 -2.44 -5.12
N SER A 47 -2.75 -3.60 -4.49
CA SER A 47 -1.44 -4.26 -4.38
C SER A 47 -0.97 -4.86 -5.71
N THR A 48 -1.90 -5.31 -6.55
CA THR A 48 -1.59 -5.81 -7.91
C THR A 48 -1.21 -4.64 -8.82
N ALA A 49 -1.85 -3.48 -8.68
CA ALA A 49 -1.46 -2.27 -9.41
C ALA A 49 -0.08 -1.76 -8.98
N LEU A 50 0.24 -1.80 -7.67
CA LEU A 50 1.59 -1.52 -7.20
C LEU A 50 2.62 -2.44 -7.88
N LEU A 51 2.38 -3.75 -7.88
CA LEU A 51 3.26 -4.71 -8.52
C LEU A 51 3.44 -4.41 -10.01
N CYS A 52 2.35 -4.10 -10.73
CA CYS A 52 2.37 -3.76 -12.14
C CYS A 52 3.23 -2.51 -12.41
N ILE A 53 3.01 -1.43 -11.67
CA ILE A 53 3.74 -0.17 -11.84
C ILE A 53 5.23 -0.37 -11.51
N MET A 54 5.54 -1.04 -10.40
CA MET A 54 6.93 -1.28 -10.02
C MET A 54 7.66 -2.17 -11.02
N ALA A 55 7.01 -3.22 -11.53
CA ALA A 55 7.58 -4.09 -12.57
C ALA A 55 7.87 -3.35 -13.88
N LEU A 56 7.00 -2.38 -14.24
CA LEU A 56 7.15 -1.53 -15.40
C LEU A 56 8.32 -0.53 -15.25
N LEU A 57 8.51 0.01 -14.05
CA LEU A 57 9.55 1.01 -13.77
C LEU A 57 10.92 0.40 -13.44
N ALA A 58 10.96 -0.81 -12.89
CA ALA A 58 12.17 -1.44 -12.40
C ALA A 58 13.33 -1.48 -13.41
N PRO A 59 13.12 -1.78 -14.72
CA PRO A 59 14.23 -1.83 -15.67
C PRO A 59 14.93 -0.49 -15.90
N GLN A 60 14.23 0.64 -15.70
CA GLN A 60 14.79 1.99 -15.91
C GLN A 60 15.72 2.41 -14.75
N HIS A 61 15.54 1.80 -13.59
CA HIS A 61 16.25 2.13 -12.35
C HIS A 61 17.13 0.99 -11.82
N ASP A 62 17.22 -0.10 -12.56
CA ASP A 62 17.88 -1.34 -12.11
C ASP A 62 17.36 -1.85 -10.75
N TRP A 63 16.08 -1.58 -10.44
CA TRP A 63 15.47 -2.04 -9.21
C TRP A 63 15.26 -3.55 -9.21
N GLN A 64 15.71 -4.18 -8.14
CA GLN A 64 15.49 -5.61 -7.91
C GLN A 64 14.20 -5.80 -7.12
N LEU A 65 13.21 -6.44 -7.72
CA LEU A 65 11.90 -6.64 -7.09
C LEU A 65 11.77 -8.03 -6.50
N HIS A 66 11.30 -8.11 -5.27
CA HIS A 66 10.83 -9.31 -4.61
C HIS A 66 9.39 -9.13 -4.18
N VAL A 67 8.61 -10.20 -4.14
CA VAL A 67 7.21 -10.16 -3.69
C VAL A 67 7.05 -11.08 -2.48
N ALA A 68 6.28 -10.60 -1.51
CA ALA A 68 5.74 -11.42 -0.42
C ALA A 68 4.22 -11.33 -0.43
N THR A 69 3.55 -12.47 -0.38
CA THR A 69 2.12 -12.60 -0.14
C THR A 69 1.89 -13.36 1.17
N VAL A 70 0.94 -12.90 1.97
CA VAL A 70 0.66 -13.50 3.30
C VAL A 70 -0.68 -14.23 3.23
N ASP A 71 -0.61 -15.54 3.42
CA ASP A 71 -1.78 -16.37 3.67
C ASP A 71 -2.09 -16.34 5.17
N HIS A 72 -3.19 -15.69 5.55
CA HIS A 72 -3.62 -15.56 6.94
C HIS A 72 -4.38 -16.77 7.48
N GLN A 73 -4.65 -17.76 6.65
CA GLN A 73 -5.40 -18.99 6.99
C GLN A 73 -6.77 -18.71 7.66
N LEU A 74 -7.39 -17.57 7.33
CA LEU A 74 -8.68 -17.17 7.89
C LEU A 74 -9.88 -17.76 7.11
N ARG A 75 -9.64 -18.18 5.88
CA ARG A 75 -10.65 -18.76 4.97
C ARG A 75 -9.98 -19.74 3.99
N PRO A 76 -10.73 -20.73 3.47
CA PRO A 76 -10.16 -21.72 2.56
C PRO A 76 -9.56 -21.12 1.29
N GLU A 77 -10.13 -20.02 0.79
CA GLU A 77 -9.73 -19.35 -0.45
C GLU A 77 -8.41 -18.57 -0.32
N SER A 78 -7.91 -18.34 0.90
CA SER A 78 -6.68 -17.56 1.11
C SER A 78 -5.43 -18.20 0.46
N ALA A 79 -5.38 -19.52 0.39
CA ALA A 79 -4.33 -20.24 -0.31
C ALA A 79 -4.39 -20.03 -1.84
N GLU A 80 -5.60 -19.94 -2.42
CA GLU A 80 -5.80 -19.66 -3.84
C GLU A 80 -5.39 -18.22 -4.18
N ASP A 81 -5.67 -17.25 -3.29
CA ASP A 81 -5.24 -15.86 -3.46
C ASP A 81 -3.70 -15.78 -3.48
N ALA A 82 -3.02 -16.49 -2.56
CA ALA A 82 -1.56 -16.55 -2.55
C ALA A 82 -0.99 -17.24 -3.81
N ALA A 83 -1.63 -18.32 -4.25
CA ALA A 83 -1.25 -19.03 -5.47
C ALA A 83 -1.43 -18.15 -6.74
N PHE A 84 -2.49 -17.32 -6.78
CA PHE A 84 -2.72 -16.35 -7.84
C PHE A 84 -1.57 -15.33 -7.93
N VAL A 85 -1.16 -14.73 -6.81
CA VAL A 85 -0.02 -13.80 -6.76
C VAL A 85 1.27 -14.48 -7.22
N ALA A 86 1.55 -15.69 -6.72
CA ALA A 86 2.73 -16.44 -7.13
C ALA A 86 2.72 -16.79 -8.64
N GLY A 87 1.54 -17.08 -9.20
CA GLY A 87 1.36 -17.32 -10.64
C GLY A 87 1.68 -16.07 -11.48
N LEU A 88 1.20 -14.89 -11.06
CA LEU A 88 1.49 -13.63 -11.73
C LEU A 88 2.99 -13.30 -11.68
N CYS A 89 3.62 -13.42 -10.51
CA CYS A 89 5.05 -13.18 -10.31
C CYS A 89 5.92 -14.12 -11.15
N ARG A 90 5.54 -15.41 -11.25
CA ARG A 90 6.24 -16.38 -12.10
C ARG A 90 6.20 -15.95 -13.56
N GLY A 91 5.05 -15.45 -14.04
CA GLY A 91 4.89 -14.92 -15.39
C GLY A 91 5.82 -13.73 -15.68
N TRP A 92 6.11 -12.93 -14.68
CA TRP A 92 6.96 -11.74 -14.78
C TRP A 92 8.41 -12.00 -14.33
N ARG A 93 8.76 -13.24 -13.96
CA ARG A 93 10.08 -13.63 -13.46
C ARG A 93 10.51 -12.85 -12.21
N ILE A 94 9.55 -12.45 -11.38
CA ILE A 94 9.80 -11.78 -10.10
C ILE A 94 9.77 -12.83 -8.98
N PRO A 95 10.80 -12.94 -8.14
CA PRO A 95 10.81 -13.84 -6.99
C PRO A 95 9.64 -13.56 -6.06
N CYS A 96 8.89 -14.61 -5.71
CA CYS A 96 7.72 -14.50 -4.83
C CYS A 96 7.80 -15.51 -3.70
N ARG A 97 7.57 -15.05 -2.45
CA ARG A 97 7.46 -15.88 -1.26
C ARG A 97 6.01 -15.87 -0.77
N ILE A 98 5.46 -17.05 -0.53
CA ILE A 98 4.19 -17.22 0.19
C ILE A 98 4.55 -17.39 1.67
N LEU A 99 4.05 -16.47 2.51
CA LEU A 99 4.25 -16.46 3.95
C LEU A 99 2.94 -16.90 4.61
N THR A 100 2.99 -17.76 5.62
CA THR A 100 1.81 -18.29 6.27
C THR A 100 1.73 -17.79 7.71
N ALA A 101 0.56 -17.30 8.13
CA ALA A 101 0.29 -16.84 9.48
C ALA A 101 -0.92 -17.59 10.07
N ASP A 102 -0.73 -18.36 11.12
CA ASP A 102 -1.83 -18.92 11.91
C ASP A 102 -2.41 -17.82 12.83
N VAL A 103 -3.22 -16.94 12.21
CA VAL A 103 -3.84 -15.81 12.90
C VAL A 103 -4.76 -16.26 14.05
N PRO A 104 -5.60 -17.30 13.91
CA PRO A 104 -6.43 -17.79 15.02
C PRO A 104 -5.63 -18.19 16.25
N ARG A 105 -4.47 -18.81 16.07
CA ARG A 105 -3.58 -19.18 17.17
C ARG A 105 -2.94 -17.95 17.82
N LEU A 106 -2.44 -17.01 17.02
CA LEU A 106 -1.83 -15.77 17.48
C LEU A 106 -2.82 -14.90 18.27
N ALA A 107 -4.03 -14.71 17.77
CA ALA A 107 -5.08 -13.95 18.45
C ALA A 107 -5.37 -14.48 19.86
N ARG A 108 -5.46 -15.81 20.00
CA ARG A 108 -5.67 -16.46 21.31
C ARG A 108 -4.49 -16.30 22.26
N GLN A 109 -3.26 -16.39 21.74
CA GLN A 109 -2.05 -16.29 22.57
C GLN A 109 -1.81 -14.88 23.11
N VAL A 110 -2.16 -13.83 22.35
CA VAL A 110 -1.83 -12.44 22.70
C VAL A 110 -3.05 -11.70 23.28
N GLY A 111 -4.23 -12.30 23.29
CA GLY A 111 -5.47 -11.67 23.79
C GLY A 111 -5.93 -10.49 22.93
N LEU A 112 -5.56 -10.46 21.65
CA LEU A 112 -5.93 -9.41 20.70
C LEU A 112 -7.12 -9.84 19.82
N GLY A 113 -7.84 -8.85 19.30
CA GLY A 113 -8.80 -9.08 18.23
C GLY A 113 -8.11 -9.65 16.99
N THR A 114 -8.85 -10.46 16.21
CA THR A 114 -8.33 -11.18 15.02
C THR A 114 -7.67 -10.23 14.01
N GLU A 115 -8.25 -9.05 13.79
CA GLU A 115 -7.72 -8.06 12.84
C GLU A 115 -6.36 -7.51 13.28
N GLU A 116 -6.20 -7.14 14.55
CA GLU A 116 -4.94 -6.63 15.07
C GLU A 116 -3.87 -7.74 15.12
N ALA A 117 -4.25 -8.97 15.47
CA ALA A 117 -3.36 -10.13 15.42
C ALA A 117 -2.88 -10.41 14.00
N ALA A 118 -3.79 -10.38 13.02
CA ALA A 118 -3.46 -10.53 11.60
C ALA A 118 -2.52 -9.42 11.12
N ARG A 119 -2.79 -8.17 11.52
CA ARG A 119 -1.94 -7.03 11.18
C ARG A 119 -0.52 -7.18 11.75
N ARG A 120 -0.38 -7.54 13.02
CA ARG A 120 0.94 -7.74 13.66
C ARG A 120 1.70 -8.89 13.02
N ALA A 121 1.05 -10.03 12.82
CA ALA A 121 1.65 -11.18 12.15
C ALA A 121 2.15 -10.83 10.75
N ARG A 122 1.33 -10.12 9.98
CA ARG A 122 1.68 -9.67 8.63
C ARG A 122 2.96 -8.84 8.62
N TYR A 123 3.06 -7.81 9.47
CA TYR A 123 4.25 -6.96 9.49
C TYR A 123 5.49 -7.70 9.97
N ALA A 124 5.38 -8.58 10.95
CA ALA A 124 6.52 -9.41 11.42
C ALA A 124 7.03 -10.33 10.30
N LEU A 125 6.13 -10.99 9.58
CA LEU A 125 6.50 -11.88 8.46
C LEU A 125 7.10 -11.09 7.29
N LEU A 126 6.53 -9.93 6.96
CA LEU A 126 7.04 -9.07 5.90
C LEU A 126 8.45 -8.56 6.22
N GLU A 127 8.72 -8.17 7.47
CA GLU A 127 10.04 -7.73 7.90
C GLU A 127 11.07 -8.88 7.82
N GLN A 128 10.71 -10.08 8.23
CA GLN A 128 11.58 -11.27 8.05
C GLN A 128 11.87 -11.53 6.57
N ALA A 129 10.86 -11.39 5.70
CA ALA A 129 11.04 -11.57 4.26
C ALA A 129 11.93 -10.47 3.66
N ARG A 130 11.78 -9.20 4.11
CA ARG A 130 12.61 -8.07 3.71
C ARG A 130 14.07 -8.34 4.02
N GLN A 131 14.38 -8.72 5.26
CA GLN A 131 15.74 -9.05 5.68
C GLN A 131 16.32 -10.22 4.88
N ALA A 132 15.52 -11.26 4.64
CA ALA A 132 15.96 -12.45 3.94
C ALA A 132 16.28 -12.24 2.44
N CYS A 133 15.74 -11.18 1.81
CA CYS A 133 16.08 -10.82 0.42
C CYS A 133 16.97 -9.57 0.33
N GLY A 134 17.38 -8.99 1.45
CA GLY A 134 18.23 -7.79 1.49
C GLY A 134 17.55 -6.53 0.98
N ALA A 135 16.20 -6.47 1.03
CA ALA A 135 15.47 -5.31 0.52
C ALA A 135 15.62 -4.10 1.45
N SER A 136 15.76 -2.92 0.87
CA SER A 136 15.87 -1.64 1.58
C SER A 136 14.60 -1.32 2.34
N ALA A 137 13.42 -1.58 1.72
CA ALA A 137 12.12 -1.37 2.35
C ALA A 137 11.04 -2.31 1.79
N ILE A 138 9.86 -2.29 2.47
CA ILE A 138 8.64 -2.98 2.06
C ILE A 138 7.71 -1.96 1.41
N LEU A 139 7.29 -2.23 0.17
CA LEU A 139 6.36 -1.40 -0.57
C LEU A 139 4.92 -1.85 -0.34
N LEU A 140 4.04 -0.90 0.01
CA LEU A 140 2.62 -1.15 0.29
C LEU A 140 1.72 -0.41 -0.71
N GLY A 141 0.65 -1.06 -1.17
CA GLY A 141 -0.29 -0.53 -2.15
C GLY A 141 -1.36 0.42 -1.56
N HIS A 142 -1.04 1.22 -0.52
CA HIS A 142 -1.94 2.26 -0.03
C HIS A 142 -2.02 3.41 -1.03
N HIS A 143 -3.21 3.93 -1.23
CA HIS A 143 -3.50 4.98 -2.23
C HIS A 143 -4.24 6.17 -1.61
N ARG A 144 -4.58 7.18 -2.42
CA ARG A 144 -5.18 8.45 -1.97
C ARG A 144 -6.43 8.27 -1.11
N SER A 145 -7.32 7.37 -1.48
CA SER A 145 -8.53 7.12 -0.67
C SER A 145 -8.21 6.52 0.71
N ASP A 146 -7.09 5.78 0.87
CA ASP A 146 -6.67 5.29 2.19
C ASP A 146 -6.20 6.43 3.10
N VAL A 147 -5.60 7.49 2.53
CA VAL A 147 -5.24 8.71 3.27
C VAL A 147 -6.51 9.35 3.83
N THR A 148 -7.53 9.54 2.97
CA THR A 148 -8.83 10.09 3.38
C THR A 148 -9.48 9.25 4.49
N GLU A 149 -9.48 7.92 4.33
CA GLU A 149 -10.01 7.01 5.36
C GLU A 149 -9.27 7.15 6.70
N ASP A 150 -7.93 7.19 6.66
CA ASP A 150 -7.10 7.30 7.87
C ASP A 150 -7.27 8.65 8.58
N GLN A 151 -7.35 9.74 7.83
CA GLN A 151 -7.66 11.07 8.38
C GLN A 151 -9.02 11.09 9.08
N MET A 152 -10.07 10.56 8.45
CA MET A 152 -11.40 10.49 9.06
C MET A 152 -11.41 9.62 10.33
N LEU A 153 -10.70 8.50 10.32
CA LEU A 153 -10.56 7.65 11.52
C LEU A 153 -9.81 8.37 12.65
N ARG A 154 -8.77 9.14 12.33
CA ARG A 154 -8.02 9.95 13.28
C ARG A 154 -8.85 11.10 13.83
N PHE A 155 -9.60 11.78 12.97
CA PHE A 155 -10.55 12.81 13.37
C PHE A 155 -11.58 12.28 14.37
N LEU A 156 -12.20 11.14 14.10
CA LEU A 156 -13.16 10.47 14.99
C LEU A 156 -12.56 10.07 16.35
N ARG A 157 -11.24 9.89 16.41
CA ARG A 157 -10.49 9.55 17.63
C ARG A 157 -9.95 10.76 18.37
N GLY A 158 -10.19 11.99 17.89
CA GLY A 158 -9.70 13.23 18.48
C GLY A 158 -8.19 13.43 18.31
N THR A 159 -7.58 12.89 17.27
CA THR A 159 -6.15 13.09 16.98
C THR A 159 -5.90 14.56 16.62
N GLY A 160 -4.88 15.16 17.24
CA GLY A 160 -4.46 16.55 16.97
C GLY A 160 -3.57 16.67 15.72
N TRP A 161 -3.30 17.93 15.35
CA TRP A 161 -2.37 18.29 14.29
C TRP A 161 -0.91 18.18 14.78
N PRO A 162 0.07 17.79 13.95
CA PRO A 162 -0.04 17.38 12.53
C PRO A 162 -0.39 15.89 12.32
N ALA A 163 -0.51 15.09 13.39
CA ALA A 163 -0.81 13.65 13.28
C ALA A 163 -2.16 13.37 12.61
N LEU A 164 -3.10 14.32 12.61
CA LEU A 164 -4.36 14.26 11.88
C LEU A 164 -4.15 14.08 10.37
N GLY A 165 -3.03 14.55 9.81
CA GLY A 165 -2.70 14.38 8.40
C GLY A 165 -2.72 12.92 7.89
N GLY A 166 -2.66 11.94 8.79
CA GLY A 166 -2.83 10.53 8.45
C GLY A 166 -1.51 9.76 8.32
N MET A 167 -1.55 8.66 7.59
CA MET A 167 -0.38 7.81 7.40
C MET A 167 0.70 8.51 6.57
N ARG A 168 1.94 8.41 6.99
CA ARG A 168 3.09 8.95 6.24
C ARG A 168 3.39 8.11 5.01
N ALA A 169 4.04 8.71 4.00
CA ALA A 169 4.53 8.01 2.83
C ALA A 169 5.63 6.99 3.20
N GLU A 170 6.44 7.34 4.18
CA GLU A 170 7.48 6.52 4.79
C GLU A 170 7.16 6.24 6.26
N ASP A 171 7.49 5.03 6.70
CA ASP A 171 7.52 4.61 8.09
C ASP A 171 8.90 3.97 8.32
N ALA A 172 9.86 4.79 8.76
CA ALA A 172 11.26 4.39 8.88
C ALA A 172 11.46 3.29 9.94
N GLU A 173 10.68 3.32 11.04
CA GLU A 173 10.76 2.29 12.07
C GLU A 173 10.41 0.89 11.56
N ARG A 174 9.47 0.82 10.60
CA ARG A 174 8.99 -0.44 10.02
C ARG A 174 9.52 -0.71 8.64
N HIS A 175 10.41 0.12 8.13
CA HIS A 175 10.95 0.04 6.77
C HIS A 175 9.83 -0.03 5.70
N LEU A 176 8.77 0.79 5.83
CA LEU A 176 7.64 0.79 4.91
C LEU A 176 7.65 2.03 4.02
N LEU A 177 7.42 1.82 2.73
CA LEU A 177 7.16 2.88 1.76
C LEU A 177 5.78 2.67 1.11
N ARG A 178 5.13 3.78 0.72
CA ARG A 178 3.79 3.79 0.12
C ARG A 178 3.79 4.59 -1.19
N PRO A 179 4.26 4.00 -2.28
CA PRO A 179 4.44 4.69 -3.56
C PRO A 179 3.16 5.27 -4.18
N LEU A 180 1.99 4.71 -3.83
CA LEU A 180 0.72 5.06 -4.45
C LEU A 180 -0.13 6.07 -3.67
N LEU A 181 0.37 6.66 -2.57
CA LEU A 181 -0.44 7.53 -1.69
C LEU A 181 -1.07 8.73 -2.40
N ARG A 182 -0.45 9.22 -3.47
CA ARG A 182 -0.98 10.34 -4.28
C ARG A 182 -1.86 9.86 -5.43
N THR A 183 -2.00 8.56 -5.62
CA THR A 183 -2.66 7.96 -6.80
C THR A 183 -4.13 7.70 -6.54
N ASP A 184 -4.95 7.99 -7.53
CA ASP A 184 -6.38 7.71 -7.51
C ASP A 184 -6.65 6.21 -7.70
N LYS A 185 -7.55 5.65 -6.87
CA LYS A 185 -7.93 4.23 -6.92
C LYS A 185 -8.52 3.80 -8.25
N HIS A 186 -9.32 4.67 -8.86
CA HIS A 186 -9.98 4.37 -10.12
C HIS A 186 -8.95 4.23 -11.25
N ALA A 187 -7.96 5.13 -11.26
CA ALA A 187 -6.86 5.09 -12.22
C ALA A 187 -5.99 3.83 -12.07
N LEU A 188 -5.80 3.31 -10.84
CA LEU A 188 -5.12 2.03 -10.62
C LEU A 188 -5.88 0.85 -11.24
N ARG A 189 -7.20 0.80 -11.06
CA ARG A 189 -8.04 -0.24 -11.67
C ARG A 189 -8.06 -0.12 -13.20
N GLU A 190 -8.14 1.10 -13.73
CA GLU A 190 -8.08 1.37 -15.17
C GLU A 190 -6.76 0.87 -15.78
N LEU A 191 -5.63 1.08 -15.09
CA LEU A 191 -4.33 0.55 -15.50
C LEU A 191 -4.36 -0.98 -15.60
N LEU A 192 -4.85 -1.68 -14.57
CA LEU A 192 -4.93 -3.13 -14.58
C LEU A 192 -5.82 -3.65 -15.71
N HIS A 193 -6.99 -3.02 -15.93
CA HIS A 193 -7.88 -3.37 -17.05
C HIS A 193 -7.20 -3.16 -18.41
N CYS A 194 -6.53 -2.03 -18.61
CA CYS A 194 -5.81 -1.72 -19.84
C CYS A 194 -4.72 -2.77 -20.13
N CYS A 195 -4.04 -3.25 -19.08
CA CYS A 195 -2.99 -4.25 -19.19
C CYS A 195 -3.54 -5.70 -19.24
N GLY A 196 -4.85 -5.90 -19.13
CA GLY A 196 -5.46 -7.25 -19.07
C GLY A 196 -5.09 -8.03 -17.82
N ILE A 197 -4.66 -7.35 -16.74
CA ILE A 197 -4.24 -7.98 -15.49
C ILE A 197 -5.47 -8.16 -14.60
N LEU A 198 -5.72 -9.39 -14.19
CA LEU A 198 -6.76 -9.74 -13.24
C LEU A 198 -6.30 -9.48 -11.81
N TRP A 199 -7.27 -9.36 -10.89
CA TRP A 199 -7.04 -9.30 -9.45
C TRP A 199 -8.14 -10.07 -8.70
N ARG A 200 -7.94 -10.27 -7.40
CA ARG A 200 -8.92 -10.92 -6.52
C ARG A 200 -9.72 -9.86 -5.75
N GLU A 201 -10.99 -10.09 -5.53
CA GLU A 201 -11.80 -9.24 -4.66
C GLU A 201 -12.01 -9.93 -3.32
N ASP A 202 -11.69 -9.22 -2.23
CA ASP A 202 -11.85 -9.74 -0.87
C ASP A 202 -13.27 -9.48 -0.38
N ALA A 203 -14.07 -10.54 -0.20
CA ALA A 203 -15.43 -10.46 0.32
C ALA A 203 -15.52 -9.86 1.74
N SER A 204 -14.45 -9.91 2.54
CA SER A 204 -14.41 -9.33 3.89
C SER A 204 -14.47 -7.80 3.91
N ASN A 205 -14.20 -7.15 2.78
CA ASN A 205 -14.33 -5.68 2.63
C ASN A 205 -15.77 -5.17 2.81
N ALA A 206 -16.79 -6.03 2.74
CA ALA A 206 -18.20 -5.66 2.90
C ALA A 206 -18.70 -5.69 4.37
N ASP A 207 -17.90 -6.21 5.32
CA ASP A 207 -18.33 -6.38 6.71
C ASP A 207 -18.39 -5.05 7.47
N THR A 208 -19.59 -4.49 7.66
CA THR A 208 -19.82 -3.20 8.33
C THR A 208 -19.65 -3.24 9.86
N ARG A 209 -19.36 -4.38 10.48
CA ARG A 209 -19.01 -4.46 11.90
C ARG A 209 -17.74 -3.67 12.21
N TYR A 210 -16.84 -3.55 11.25
CA TYR A 210 -15.61 -2.79 11.38
C TYR A 210 -15.83 -1.30 11.10
N THR A 211 -15.32 -0.44 11.97
CA THR A 211 -15.44 1.03 11.84
C THR A 211 -14.91 1.54 10.50
N ARG A 212 -13.80 0.99 10.00
CA ARG A 212 -13.22 1.36 8.72
C ARG A 212 -14.15 1.05 7.54
N ASN A 213 -14.81 -0.10 7.56
CA ASN A 213 -15.77 -0.48 6.53
C ASN A 213 -17.05 0.38 6.59
N ARG A 214 -17.57 0.70 7.81
CA ARG A 214 -18.67 1.65 7.95
C ARG A 214 -18.34 3.02 7.40
N LEU A 215 -17.13 3.53 7.70
CA LEU A 215 -16.65 4.80 7.18
C LEU A 215 -16.62 4.76 5.64
N ARG A 216 -16.03 3.71 5.06
CA ARG A 216 -15.87 3.53 3.60
C ARG A 216 -17.21 3.41 2.87
N HIS A 217 -18.16 2.65 3.42
CA HIS A 217 -19.40 2.31 2.74
C HIS A 217 -20.56 3.23 3.08
N THR A 218 -20.50 3.98 4.19
CA THR A 218 -21.62 4.82 4.64
C THR A 218 -21.23 6.29 4.69
N LEU A 219 -20.18 6.66 5.42
CA LEU A 219 -19.86 8.07 5.67
C LEU A 219 -19.16 8.75 4.48
N LEU A 220 -18.12 8.14 3.93
CA LEU A 220 -17.39 8.73 2.81
C LEU A 220 -18.22 8.97 1.56
N PRO A 221 -19.18 8.09 1.17
CA PRO A 221 -20.09 8.38 0.07
C PRO A 221 -20.92 9.66 0.29
N LEU A 222 -21.41 9.90 1.52
CA LEU A 222 -22.14 11.12 1.85
C LEU A 222 -21.24 12.36 1.78
N LEU A 223 -20.04 12.29 2.36
CA LEU A 223 -19.09 13.39 2.29
C LEU A 223 -18.67 13.74 0.85
N ARG A 224 -18.56 12.73 -0.03
CA ARG A 224 -18.28 12.95 -1.46
C ARG A 224 -19.44 13.59 -2.22
N GLN A 225 -20.68 13.43 -1.77
CA GLN A 225 -21.82 14.16 -2.34
C GLN A 225 -21.74 15.65 -2.01
N GLU A 226 -21.33 15.99 -0.78
CA GLU A 226 -21.14 17.40 -0.37
C GLU A 226 -19.86 18.01 -0.97
N ASN A 227 -18.79 17.23 -1.07
CA ASN A 227 -17.54 17.67 -1.70
C ASN A 227 -16.99 16.60 -2.66
N PRO A 228 -17.27 16.69 -3.97
CA PRO A 228 -16.71 15.76 -4.96
C PRO A 228 -15.17 15.72 -5.01
N ARG A 229 -14.50 16.78 -4.49
CA ARG A 229 -13.04 16.87 -4.41
C ARG A 229 -12.51 16.57 -2.99
N LEU A 230 -13.25 15.82 -2.19
CA LEU A 230 -12.87 15.49 -0.82
C LEU A 230 -11.46 14.89 -0.73
N GLU A 231 -11.14 13.95 -1.61
CA GLU A 231 -9.84 13.29 -1.62
C GLU A 231 -8.68 14.24 -1.98
N ASP A 232 -8.91 15.23 -2.85
CA ASP A 232 -7.92 16.28 -3.12
C ASP A 232 -7.71 17.17 -1.90
N SER A 233 -8.78 17.54 -1.22
CA SER A 233 -8.71 18.32 0.03
C SER A 233 -7.95 17.57 1.12
N CYS A 234 -8.23 16.28 1.28
CA CYS A 234 -7.52 15.41 2.23
C CYS A 234 -6.04 15.24 1.87
N LEU A 235 -5.71 15.13 0.58
CA LEU A 235 -4.33 15.04 0.13
C LEU A 235 -3.55 16.34 0.41
N ASN A 236 -4.16 17.50 0.19
CA ASN A 236 -3.56 18.80 0.53
C ASN A 236 -3.26 18.90 2.03
N LEU A 237 -4.20 18.49 2.89
CA LEU A 237 -3.98 18.45 4.34
C LEU A 237 -2.86 17.46 4.72
N TRP A 238 -2.77 16.33 4.02
CA TRP A 238 -1.70 15.35 4.21
C TRP A 238 -0.33 15.95 3.89
N GLU A 239 -0.21 16.70 2.78
CA GLU A 239 1.04 17.38 2.38
C GLU A 239 1.46 18.44 3.41
N LEU A 240 0.51 19.28 3.84
CA LEU A 240 0.76 20.29 4.88
C LEU A 240 1.19 19.66 6.21
N ALA A 241 0.49 18.60 6.63
CA ALA A 241 0.85 17.89 7.86
C ALA A 241 2.23 17.24 7.79
N GLY A 242 2.66 16.81 6.60
CA GLY A 242 4.02 16.31 6.36
C GLY A 242 5.06 17.42 6.63
N ILE A 243 4.87 18.59 6.02
CA ILE A 243 5.76 19.76 6.15
C ILE A 243 5.85 20.20 7.62
N ASP A 244 4.70 20.38 8.27
CA ASP A 244 4.66 20.80 9.67
C ASP A 244 5.30 19.75 10.60
N GLY A 245 5.05 18.45 10.31
CA GLY A 245 5.64 17.36 11.10
C GLY A 245 7.16 17.30 10.99
N GLU A 246 7.71 17.52 9.79
CA GLU A 246 9.16 17.58 9.56
C GLU A 246 9.79 18.81 10.26
N TYR A 247 9.12 19.97 10.18
CA TYR A 247 9.56 21.19 10.87
C TYR A 247 9.64 20.98 12.38
N TRP A 248 8.58 20.46 12.99
CA TRP A 248 8.56 20.22 14.44
C TRP A 248 9.55 19.16 14.88
N GLN A 249 9.81 18.15 14.05
CA GLN A 249 10.83 17.15 14.36
C GLN A 249 12.24 17.78 14.36
N GLN A 250 12.56 18.61 13.39
CA GLN A 250 13.84 19.32 13.31
C GLN A 250 14.04 20.29 14.48
N GLU A 251 13.01 21.07 14.84
CA GLU A 251 13.04 21.95 15.99
C GLU A 251 13.28 21.20 17.31
N LEU A 252 12.60 20.04 17.47
CA LEU A 252 12.79 19.20 18.65
C LEU A 252 14.24 18.68 18.75
N GLU A 253 14.79 18.18 17.64
CA GLU A 253 16.17 17.70 17.59
C GLU A 253 17.18 18.83 17.90
N HIS A 254 16.92 20.03 17.39
CA HIS A 254 17.77 21.21 17.64
C HIS A 254 17.76 21.62 19.13
N HIS A 255 16.63 21.51 19.81
CA HIS A 255 16.49 21.88 21.21
C HIS A 255 16.94 20.81 22.22
N LEU A 256 17.09 19.55 21.77
CA LEU A 256 17.53 18.43 22.60
C LEU A 256 19.03 18.11 22.46
N ALA A 257 19.71 18.69 21.46
CA ALA A 257 21.15 18.55 21.22
C ALA A 257 21.95 19.58 22.01
#